data_0e3bd459f2138f042b845c38d1944976
#
_entry.id   0e3bd459f2138f042b845c38d1944976
#
_cell.length_a   1.000
_cell.length_b   1.000
_cell.length_c   1.000
_cell.angle_alpha   90.00
_cell.angle_beta   90.00
_cell.angle_gamma   90.00
#
_symmetry.space_group_name_H-M   'P 1'
#
loop_
_entity.id
_entity.type
_entity.pdbx_description
1 polymer ?
#
loop_
_entity_poly.entity_id
_entity_poly.type
_entity_poly.pdbx_seq_one_letter_code
_entity_poly.pdbx_strand_id
1 'polypeptide(L)'
;MNFPVTSRRQTLAGAAAIAATSLLVAEKTASAATGVGGINAIPPLAAQWGELDLAEILSRPAAYMSVSQNKSLYDAGGAQASERHRERGSLPATVKVVNAARKASNFNSFNWIGYEVFRENYPQSDFDRVQYASWTKGLNFTPEMKKQDNDLVGELRALVRPGDNEFNELALQTAFAGTQLPLELARKKIQTIVLTGIHLDWCIEGNARAARDAGYLPIVIGDACACQKPEQEAAAMERINNFFAPVISADRFVELLSKRS
;
A
#
# COMPACT_ATOMS: atom_id res chain seq x y z
N MET A 1 -46.58 30.72 20.07
CA MET A 1 -46.13 30.71 18.67
C MET A 1 -46.42 29.34 18.10
N ASN A 2 -47.45 29.22 17.28
CA ASN A 2 -47.92 27.95 16.69
C ASN A 2 -47.22 27.74 15.35
N PHE A 3 -46.51 26.61 15.19
CA PHE A 3 -46.03 26.18 13.88
C PHE A 3 -47.06 25.23 13.25
N PRO A 4 -47.41 25.40 11.98
CA PRO A 4 -48.35 24.51 11.30
C PRO A 4 -47.68 23.22 10.89
N VAL A 5 -48.32 22.11 11.22
CA VAL A 5 -48.00 20.76 10.75
C VAL A 5 -48.55 20.61 9.33
N THR A 6 -47.71 20.57 8.31
CA THR A 6 -48.13 20.22 6.95
C THR A 6 -48.06 18.71 6.73
N SER A 7 -49.18 18.17 6.30
CA SER A 7 -49.47 16.76 6.06
C SER A 7 -48.63 16.17 4.90
N ARG A 8 -47.98 15.04 5.18
CA ARG A 8 -47.37 14.15 4.17
C ARG A 8 -48.47 13.34 3.45
N ARG A 9 -48.97 13.84 2.34
CA ARG A 9 -49.63 13.00 1.31
C ARG A 9 -49.60 13.74 -0.02
N GLN A 10 -48.56 13.52 -0.79
CA GLN A 10 -48.50 13.62 -2.27
C GLN A 10 -47.03 13.55 -2.68
N THR A 11 -46.60 12.39 -3.10
CA THR A 11 -45.60 12.16 -4.17
C THR A 11 -45.24 10.67 -4.17
N LEU A 12 -46.13 9.88 -4.71
CA LEU A 12 -45.82 8.48 -5.12
C LEU A 12 -46.36 8.31 -6.56
N ALA A 13 -45.78 9.05 -7.49
CA ALA A 13 -45.97 8.81 -8.92
C ALA A 13 -44.83 9.48 -9.70
N GLY A 14 -43.63 8.91 -9.61
CA GLY A 14 -42.44 9.42 -10.32
C GLY A 14 -41.22 8.54 -10.28
N ALA A 15 -41.29 7.39 -9.59
CA ALA A 15 -40.12 6.56 -9.34
C ALA A 15 -40.01 5.28 -10.20
N ALA A 16 -40.82 5.14 -11.24
CA ALA A 16 -40.84 3.88 -12.05
C ALA A 16 -40.14 3.98 -13.39
N ALA A 17 -39.57 5.11 -13.80
CA ALA A 17 -38.97 5.30 -15.13
C ALA A 17 -37.44 5.45 -15.15
N ILE A 18 -36.76 5.43 -14.00
CA ILE A 18 -35.29 5.60 -13.93
C ILE A 18 -34.57 4.27 -13.61
N ALA A 19 -35.29 3.21 -13.26
CA ALA A 19 -34.69 1.95 -12.89
C ALA A 19 -34.34 1.00 -14.05
N ALA A 20 -34.74 1.31 -15.28
CA ALA A 20 -34.53 0.41 -16.43
C ALA A 20 -33.31 0.74 -17.29
N THR A 21 -32.66 1.91 -17.11
CA THR A 21 -31.48 2.30 -17.91
C THR A 21 -30.16 2.10 -17.17
N SER A 22 -30.18 1.87 -15.86
CA SER A 22 -28.96 1.64 -15.07
C SER A 22 -28.54 0.16 -14.97
N LEU A 23 -29.41 -0.79 -15.36
CA LEU A 23 -29.06 -2.23 -15.36
C LEU A 23 -28.31 -2.71 -16.61
N LEU A 24 -28.30 -1.96 -17.69
CA LEU A 24 -27.63 -2.33 -18.95
C LEU A 24 -26.20 -1.80 -19.08
N VAL A 25 -25.71 -0.98 -18.14
CA VAL A 25 -24.33 -0.49 -18.11
C VAL A 25 -23.46 -1.28 -17.10
N ALA A 26 -24.08 -2.04 -16.20
CA ALA A 26 -23.36 -2.77 -15.14
C ALA A 26 -22.83 -4.15 -15.59
N GLU A 27 -23.19 -4.66 -16.77
CA GLU A 27 -22.72 -5.98 -17.23
C GLU A 27 -21.47 -5.94 -18.14
N LYS A 28 -20.87 -4.77 -18.37
CA LYS A 28 -19.70 -4.65 -19.26
C LYS A 28 -18.37 -4.31 -18.59
N THR A 29 -18.30 -4.27 -17.26
CA THR A 29 -17.03 -3.94 -16.55
C THR A 29 -16.52 -5.01 -15.59
N ALA A 30 -17.10 -6.20 -15.59
CA ALA A 30 -16.61 -7.32 -14.78
C ALA A 30 -15.81 -8.34 -15.63
N SER A 31 -14.88 -7.85 -16.45
CA SER A 31 -13.77 -8.67 -16.94
C SER A 31 -12.48 -8.00 -16.49
N ALA A 32 -12.14 -8.16 -15.22
CA ALA A 32 -10.76 -7.99 -14.81
C ALA A 32 -9.96 -9.06 -15.56
N ALA A 33 -9.26 -8.65 -16.62
CA ALA A 33 -8.36 -9.51 -17.34
C ALA A 33 -7.32 -10.02 -16.34
N THR A 34 -7.43 -11.27 -15.92
CA THR A 34 -6.36 -11.98 -15.26
C THR A 34 -5.20 -12.03 -16.27
N GLY A 35 -4.15 -11.27 -16.03
CA GLY A 35 -2.93 -11.33 -16.81
C GLY A 35 -2.37 -12.75 -16.78
N VAL A 36 -1.64 -13.12 -17.82
CA VAL A 36 -0.94 -14.40 -17.90
C VAL A 36 -0.10 -14.58 -16.63
N GLY A 37 -0.34 -15.66 -15.88
CA GLY A 37 0.40 -15.96 -14.65
C GLY A 37 -0.26 -15.54 -13.34
N GLY A 38 -1.57 -15.20 -13.32
CA GLY A 38 -2.28 -14.84 -12.07
C GLY A 38 -1.87 -13.49 -11.48
N ILE A 39 -1.26 -12.62 -12.28
CA ILE A 39 -0.92 -11.23 -11.91
C ILE A 39 -2.13 -10.36 -12.18
N ASN A 40 -2.66 -9.70 -11.15
CA ASN A 40 -3.76 -8.78 -11.32
C ASN A 40 -3.33 -7.52 -12.07
N ALA A 41 -4.16 -7.08 -13.02
CA ALA A 41 -3.96 -5.81 -13.69
C ALA A 41 -4.16 -4.65 -12.69
N ILE A 42 -3.42 -3.56 -12.90
CA ILE A 42 -3.66 -2.33 -12.16
C ILE A 42 -5.03 -1.78 -12.57
N PRO A 43 -5.94 -1.49 -11.62
CA PRO A 43 -7.25 -0.96 -11.95
C PRO A 43 -7.12 0.43 -12.63
N PRO A 44 -8.08 0.82 -13.47
CA PRO A 44 -8.18 2.19 -13.93
C PRO A 44 -8.22 3.14 -12.72
N LEU A 45 -7.62 4.31 -12.87
CA LEU A 45 -7.67 5.34 -11.82
C LEU A 45 -9.13 5.65 -11.49
N ALA A 46 -9.49 5.63 -10.20
CA ALA A 46 -10.85 5.93 -9.78
C ALA A 46 -11.25 7.36 -10.16
N ALA A 47 -12.51 7.56 -10.54
CA ALA A 47 -13.00 8.82 -11.13
C ALA A 47 -12.69 10.05 -10.28
N GLN A 48 -12.77 9.95 -8.95
CA GLN A 48 -12.47 11.04 -8.04
C GLN A 48 -11.01 11.54 -8.08
N TRP A 49 -10.09 10.70 -8.55
CA TRP A 49 -8.69 11.10 -8.76
C TRP A 49 -8.44 11.71 -10.14
N GLY A 50 -9.43 11.67 -11.04
CA GLY A 50 -9.29 12.18 -12.42
C GLY A 50 -9.05 13.68 -12.51
N GLU A 51 -9.47 14.44 -11.48
CA GLU A 51 -9.23 15.88 -11.38
C GLU A 51 -7.84 16.24 -10.84
N LEU A 52 -7.07 15.23 -10.35
CA LEU A 52 -5.76 15.47 -9.78
C LEU A 52 -4.67 15.42 -10.86
N ASP A 53 -3.81 16.43 -10.87
CA ASP A 53 -2.54 16.35 -11.59
C ASP A 53 -1.53 15.53 -10.79
N LEU A 54 -1.49 14.22 -11.04
CA LEU A 54 -0.57 13.32 -10.34
C LEU A 54 0.91 13.67 -10.62
N ALA A 55 1.25 14.29 -11.75
CA ALA A 55 2.61 14.73 -12.01
C ALA A 55 2.98 15.95 -11.13
N GLU A 56 2.03 16.84 -10.92
CA GLU A 56 2.19 17.95 -9.96
C GLU A 56 2.36 17.43 -8.53
N ILE A 57 1.48 16.50 -8.09
CA ILE A 57 1.55 15.89 -6.77
C ILE A 57 2.91 15.20 -6.56
N LEU A 58 3.40 14.46 -7.54
CA LEU A 58 4.70 13.79 -7.49
C LEU A 58 5.89 14.77 -7.56
N SER A 59 5.69 16.01 -7.92
CA SER A 59 6.75 17.05 -7.92
C SER A 59 6.94 17.73 -6.56
N ARG A 60 6.02 17.55 -5.64
CA ARG A 60 6.09 18.08 -4.27
C ARG A 60 7.16 17.36 -3.44
N PRO A 61 7.60 17.93 -2.30
CA PRO A 61 8.49 17.20 -1.38
C PRO A 61 7.93 15.81 -1.07
N ALA A 62 8.68 14.78 -1.45
CA ALA A 62 8.19 13.40 -1.46
C ALA A 62 9.06 12.46 -0.62
N ALA A 63 8.39 11.45 -0.05
CA ALA A 63 9.02 10.30 0.58
C ALA A 63 8.70 9.02 -0.21
N TYR A 64 9.67 8.14 -0.26
CA TYR A 64 9.47 6.76 -0.66
C TYR A 64 9.39 5.87 0.58
N MET A 65 8.48 4.90 0.57
CA MET A 65 8.32 3.90 1.63
C MET A 65 8.23 2.49 1.04
N SER A 66 9.21 1.65 1.38
CA SER A 66 9.16 0.20 1.19
C SER A 66 8.64 -0.44 2.46
N VAL A 67 7.56 -1.19 2.40
CA VAL A 67 6.91 -1.78 3.58
C VAL A 67 6.99 -3.30 3.52
N SER A 68 7.59 -3.91 4.54
CA SER A 68 7.64 -5.36 4.75
C SER A 68 8.19 -6.18 3.57
N GLN A 69 9.13 -5.63 2.81
CA GLN A 69 9.82 -6.37 1.76
C GLN A 69 11.06 -7.09 2.32
N ASN A 70 10.81 -7.93 3.30
CA ASN A 70 11.81 -8.62 4.11
C ASN A 70 12.06 -10.04 3.60
N LYS A 71 13.19 -10.63 3.99
CA LYS A 71 13.54 -12.02 3.71
C LYS A 71 12.49 -13.00 4.20
N SER A 72 11.87 -12.72 5.36
CA SER A 72 10.78 -13.53 5.91
C SER A 72 9.66 -13.81 4.93
N LEU A 73 9.39 -12.86 4.01
CA LEU A 73 8.26 -12.92 3.06
C LEU A 73 8.68 -13.38 1.67
N TYR A 74 9.94 -13.22 1.29
CA TYR A 74 10.42 -13.48 -0.06
C TYR A 74 11.39 -14.65 -0.19
N ASP A 75 12.22 -14.92 0.83
CA ASP A 75 13.27 -15.92 0.72
C ASP A 75 12.73 -17.30 1.12
N ALA A 76 13.18 -18.34 0.41
CA ALA A 76 12.86 -19.70 0.77
C ALA A 76 13.35 -19.99 2.20
N GLY A 77 12.47 -20.46 3.06
CA GLY A 77 12.76 -20.67 4.49
C GLY A 77 12.45 -19.48 5.39
N GLY A 78 12.01 -18.34 4.85
CA GLY A 78 11.45 -17.25 5.66
C GLY A 78 10.17 -17.66 6.37
N ALA A 79 9.90 -17.08 7.55
CA ALA A 79 8.77 -17.48 8.39
C ALA A 79 7.40 -17.38 7.70
N GLN A 80 7.27 -16.46 6.76
CA GLN A 80 6.04 -16.17 6.03
C GLN A 80 6.25 -16.21 4.51
N ALA A 81 7.27 -16.90 4.05
CA ALA A 81 7.62 -16.96 2.63
C ALA A 81 6.47 -17.51 1.79
N SER A 82 6.25 -16.88 0.65
CA SER A 82 5.32 -17.33 -0.37
C SER A 82 5.97 -17.15 -1.75
N GLU A 83 5.97 -18.21 -2.55
CA GLU A 83 6.45 -18.17 -3.93
C GLU A 83 5.73 -17.08 -4.73
N ARG A 84 4.43 -16.89 -4.47
CA ARG A 84 3.63 -15.85 -5.10
C ARG A 84 4.23 -14.45 -4.97
N HIS A 85 4.88 -14.12 -3.86
CA HIS A 85 5.47 -12.79 -3.68
C HIS A 85 6.57 -12.52 -4.72
N ARG A 86 7.36 -13.54 -5.09
CA ARG A 86 8.36 -13.44 -6.15
C ARG A 86 7.73 -13.53 -7.54
N GLU A 87 6.81 -14.48 -7.75
CA GLU A 87 6.10 -14.67 -9.02
C GLU A 87 5.33 -13.41 -9.47
N ARG A 88 4.79 -12.66 -8.51
CA ARG A 88 4.08 -11.40 -8.77
C ARG A 88 4.96 -10.35 -9.46
N GLY A 89 6.28 -10.44 -9.34
CA GLY A 89 7.20 -9.48 -9.92
C GLY A 89 7.29 -8.14 -9.19
N SER A 90 6.84 -8.10 -7.93
CA SER A 90 6.82 -6.85 -7.14
C SER A 90 8.22 -6.31 -6.86
N LEU A 91 9.25 -7.16 -6.71
CA LEU A 91 10.62 -6.71 -6.46
C LEU A 91 11.23 -5.96 -7.66
N PRO A 92 11.21 -6.47 -8.91
CA PRO A 92 11.66 -5.70 -10.07
C PRO A 92 10.93 -4.36 -10.22
N ALA A 93 9.63 -4.32 -9.99
CA ALA A 93 8.85 -3.08 -10.02
C ALA A 93 9.30 -2.11 -8.91
N THR A 94 9.52 -2.61 -7.69
CA THR A 94 10.07 -1.81 -6.58
C THR A 94 11.44 -1.23 -6.92
N VAL A 95 12.38 -2.04 -7.43
CA VAL A 95 13.70 -1.58 -7.88
C VAL A 95 13.59 -0.44 -8.90
N LYS A 96 12.67 -0.58 -9.86
CA LYS A 96 12.38 0.44 -10.87
C LYS A 96 11.91 1.76 -10.23
N VAL A 97 10.96 1.68 -9.30
CA VAL A 97 10.42 2.84 -8.56
C VAL A 97 11.52 3.53 -7.76
N VAL A 98 12.30 2.80 -6.98
CA VAL A 98 13.39 3.36 -6.18
C VAL A 98 14.41 4.07 -7.05
N ASN A 99 14.83 3.43 -8.15
CA ASN A 99 15.82 4.03 -9.06
C ASN A 99 15.29 5.31 -9.73
N ALA A 100 14.00 5.39 -10.03
CA ALA A 100 13.39 6.60 -10.56
C ALA A 100 13.29 7.70 -9.49
N ALA A 101 12.79 7.36 -8.29
CA ALA A 101 12.71 8.29 -7.17
C ALA A 101 14.08 8.86 -6.77
N ARG A 102 15.15 8.04 -6.81
CA ARG A 102 16.53 8.48 -6.51
C ARG A 102 17.08 9.51 -7.49
N LYS A 103 16.54 9.60 -8.70
CA LYS A 103 16.93 10.59 -9.72
C LYS A 103 16.16 11.90 -9.57
N ALA A 104 15.02 11.88 -8.92
CA ALA A 104 14.17 13.04 -8.73
C ALA A 104 14.61 13.82 -7.47
N SER A 105 14.93 15.09 -7.61
CA SER A 105 15.50 15.93 -6.56
C SER A 105 14.54 16.21 -5.38
N ASN A 106 13.26 16.04 -5.58
CA ASN A 106 12.21 16.24 -4.57
C ASN A 106 11.98 15.04 -3.65
N PHE A 107 12.52 13.85 -3.99
CA PHE A 107 12.49 12.68 -3.10
C PHE A 107 13.64 12.77 -2.10
N ASN A 108 13.36 13.33 -0.93
CA ASN A 108 14.37 13.63 0.10
C ASN A 108 14.26 12.74 1.35
N SER A 109 13.37 11.74 1.33
CA SER A 109 13.21 10.75 2.40
C SER A 109 12.97 9.37 1.80
N PHE A 110 13.85 8.42 2.14
CA PHE A 110 13.71 7.01 1.76
C PHE A 110 13.61 6.18 3.05
N ASN A 111 12.52 5.43 3.16
CA ASN A 111 12.14 4.74 4.38
C ASN A 111 11.94 3.25 4.10
N TRP A 112 12.74 2.43 4.73
CA TRP A 112 12.73 0.98 4.63
C TRP A 112 12.10 0.44 5.92
N ILE A 113 10.91 -0.12 5.79
CA ILE A 113 10.08 -0.49 6.94
C ILE A 113 10.00 -2.00 7.01
N GLY A 114 10.61 -2.57 8.04
CA GLY A 114 10.55 -3.97 8.37
C GLY A 114 9.45 -4.25 9.39
N TYR A 115 8.85 -5.43 9.29
CA TYR A 115 7.88 -5.93 10.24
C TYR A 115 8.51 -7.01 11.11
N GLU A 116 8.66 -6.75 12.41
CA GLU A 116 9.20 -7.70 13.35
C GLU A 116 8.09 -8.54 13.99
N VAL A 117 7.88 -9.73 13.46
CA VAL A 117 6.85 -10.67 13.93
C VAL A 117 7.10 -11.14 15.37
N PHE A 118 8.37 -11.06 15.86
CA PHE A 118 8.80 -11.69 17.09
C PHE A 118 9.35 -10.70 18.12
N ARG A 119 8.88 -9.47 18.14
CA ARG A 119 9.40 -8.45 19.04
C ARG A 119 9.10 -8.78 20.49
N GLU A 120 10.12 -9.19 21.24
CA GLU A 120 10.00 -9.64 22.63
C GLU A 120 9.59 -8.50 23.58
N ASN A 121 10.02 -7.28 23.30
CA ASN A 121 9.80 -6.11 24.15
C ASN A 121 8.53 -5.34 23.84
N TYR A 122 7.71 -5.80 22.90
CA TYR A 122 6.45 -5.15 22.56
C TYR A 122 5.32 -5.82 23.33
N PRO A 123 4.48 -5.06 24.06
CA PRO A 123 3.32 -5.63 24.74
C PRO A 123 2.36 -6.24 23.71
N GLN A 124 2.28 -7.56 23.71
CA GLN A 124 1.41 -8.29 22.78
C GLN A 124 0.04 -8.49 23.41
N SER A 125 -1.01 -8.20 22.62
CA SER A 125 -2.37 -8.61 22.93
C SER A 125 -2.56 -10.13 22.76
N ASP A 126 -3.66 -10.64 23.25
CA ASP A 126 -4.03 -12.06 23.02
C ASP A 126 -4.17 -12.37 21.52
N PHE A 127 -4.66 -11.40 20.73
CA PHE A 127 -4.77 -11.54 19.29
C PHE A 127 -3.38 -11.66 18.63
N ASP A 128 -2.42 -10.82 19.02
CA ASP A 128 -1.05 -10.87 18.48
C ASP A 128 -0.42 -12.22 18.76
N ARG A 129 -0.53 -12.74 20.00
CA ARG A 129 0.04 -14.03 20.38
C ARG A 129 -0.53 -15.20 19.55
N VAL A 130 -1.85 -15.22 19.35
CA VAL A 130 -2.50 -16.26 18.55
C VAL A 130 -2.11 -16.14 17.08
N GLN A 131 -2.11 -14.93 16.55
CA GLN A 131 -1.74 -14.67 15.15
C GLN A 131 -0.28 -15.03 14.88
N TYR A 132 0.64 -14.64 15.74
CA TYR A 132 2.06 -14.96 15.58
C TYR A 132 2.34 -16.47 15.70
N ALA A 133 1.66 -17.15 16.62
CA ALA A 133 1.77 -18.61 16.73
C ALA A 133 1.31 -19.30 15.44
N SER A 134 0.27 -18.79 14.79
CA SER A 134 -0.20 -19.28 13.49
C SER A 134 0.82 -19.04 12.37
N TRP A 135 1.45 -17.87 12.33
CA TRP A 135 2.41 -17.53 11.28
C TRP A 135 3.73 -18.29 11.42
N THR A 136 4.20 -18.49 12.63
CA THR A 136 5.45 -19.19 12.88
C THR A 136 5.34 -20.70 12.73
N LYS A 137 4.12 -21.22 12.65
CA LYS A 137 3.85 -22.68 12.53
C LYS A 137 4.62 -23.52 13.55
N GLY A 138 4.81 -22.98 14.76
CA GLY A 138 5.56 -23.65 15.82
C GLY A 138 7.08 -23.64 15.64
N LEU A 139 7.63 -22.88 14.71
CA LEU A 139 9.08 -22.71 14.57
C LEU A 139 9.62 -21.90 15.76
N ASN A 140 10.72 -22.40 16.35
CA ASN A 140 11.47 -21.67 17.36
C ASN A 140 12.56 -20.85 16.67
N PHE A 141 12.35 -19.54 16.61
CA PHE A 141 13.34 -18.62 16.04
C PHE A 141 14.35 -18.18 17.09
N THR A 142 15.64 -18.38 16.83
CA THR A 142 16.69 -17.75 17.62
C THR A 142 16.72 -16.23 17.34
N PRO A 143 17.35 -15.41 18.21
CA PRO A 143 17.52 -13.97 17.94
C PRO A 143 18.22 -13.69 16.60
N GLU A 144 19.18 -14.52 16.21
CA GLU A 144 19.90 -14.41 14.94
C GLU A 144 19.00 -14.71 13.75
N MET A 145 18.18 -15.76 13.84
CA MET A 145 17.18 -16.10 12.82
C MET A 145 16.16 -14.98 12.66
N LYS A 146 15.67 -14.41 13.76
CA LYS A 146 14.74 -13.27 13.73
C LYS A 146 15.35 -12.06 13.01
N LYS A 147 16.59 -11.72 13.36
CA LYS A 147 17.31 -10.61 12.73
C LYS A 147 17.50 -10.85 11.23
N GLN A 148 17.89 -12.06 10.84
CA GLN A 148 18.06 -12.41 9.43
C GLN A 148 16.74 -12.39 8.67
N ASP A 149 15.67 -12.92 9.27
CA ASP A 149 14.33 -12.98 8.70
C ASP A 149 13.74 -11.57 8.49
N ASN A 150 14.04 -10.66 9.41
CA ASN A 150 13.57 -9.27 9.38
C ASN A 150 14.41 -8.34 8.48
N ASP A 151 15.55 -8.78 7.99
CA ASP A 151 16.37 -7.99 7.07
C ASP A 151 15.68 -7.83 5.71
N LEU A 152 16.00 -6.74 5.00
CA LEU A 152 15.52 -6.50 3.64
C LEU A 152 15.97 -7.63 2.70
N VAL A 153 15.11 -8.01 1.78
CA VAL A 153 15.48 -8.91 0.68
C VAL A 153 16.69 -8.36 -0.09
N GLY A 154 17.55 -9.25 -0.59
CA GLY A 154 18.87 -8.87 -1.12
C GLY A 154 18.83 -7.81 -2.20
N GLU A 155 17.85 -7.88 -3.11
CA GLU A 155 17.64 -6.93 -4.20
C GLU A 155 17.40 -5.49 -3.69
N LEU A 156 16.71 -5.34 -2.57
CA LEU A 156 16.41 -4.04 -1.97
C LEU A 156 17.49 -3.58 -1.00
N ARG A 157 18.14 -4.53 -0.29
CA ARG A 157 19.29 -4.21 0.56
C ARG A 157 20.41 -3.51 -0.23
N ALA A 158 20.60 -3.90 -1.48
CA ALA A 158 21.56 -3.27 -2.38
C ALA A 158 21.22 -1.82 -2.77
N LEU A 159 19.98 -1.37 -2.55
CA LEU A 159 19.51 -0.02 -2.86
C LEU A 159 19.54 0.94 -1.66
N VAL A 160 19.75 0.43 -0.46
CA VAL A 160 19.85 1.25 0.75
C VAL A 160 21.12 2.10 0.68
N ARG A 161 20.99 3.38 1.05
CA ARG A 161 22.10 4.35 1.03
C ARG A 161 22.29 4.97 2.41
N PRO A 162 23.50 5.48 2.70
CA PRO A 162 23.70 6.31 3.87
C PRO A 162 22.73 7.49 3.90
N GLY A 163 22.06 7.70 5.03
CA GLY A 163 21.03 8.74 5.19
C GLY A 163 19.59 8.28 4.91
N ASP A 164 19.40 7.05 4.45
CA ASP A 164 18.07 6.44 4.46
C ASP A 164 17.65 6.05 5.88
N ASN A 165 16.34 6.00 6.11
CA ASN A 165 15.79 5.53 7.38
C ASN A 165 15.44 4.04 7.30
N GLU A 166 15.81 3.28 8.32
CA GLU A 166 15.41 1.89 8.49
C GLU A 166 14.60 1.76 9.77
N PHE A 167 13.37 1.29 9.64
CA PHE A 167 12.45 1.02 10.74
C PHE A 167 12.19 -0.48 10.83
N ASN A 168 13.10 -1.20 11.48
CA ASN A 168 13.13 -2.67 11.49
C ASN A 168 12.28 -3.29 12.61
N GLU A 169 11.60 -2.48 13.40
CA GLU A 169 10.92 -2.92 14.61
C GLU A 169 9.41 -2.61 14.56
N LEU A 170 8.82 -2.67 13.37
CA LEU A 170 7.40 -2.41 13.22
C LEU A 170 6.59 -3.58 13.79
N ALA A 171 5.95 -3.38 14.92
CA ALA A 171 5.05 -4.35 15.53
C ALA A 171 3.58 -4.15 15.14
N LEU A 172 3.26 -3.01 14.52
CA LEU A 172 1.91 -2.64 14.09
C LEU A 172 1.82 -2.61 12.57
N GLN A 173 0.60 -2.58 12.04
CA GLN A 173 0.36 -2.58 10.59
C GLN A 173 0.81 -1.30 9.88
N THR A 174 0.93 -0.19 10.62
CA THR A 174 1.33 1.10 10.08
C THR A 174 2.56 1.65 10.78
N ALA A 175 3.50 2.17 10.01
CA ALA A 175 4.68 2.86 10.52
C ALA A 175 4.38 4.25 11.10
N PHE A 176 3.17 4.75 10.93
CA PHE A 176 2.74 6.01 11.53
C PHE A 176 2.49 5.91 13.05
N ALA A 177 2.41 4.69 13.58
CA ALA A 177 2.26 4.44 15.01
C ALA A 177 3.50 3.71 15.55
N GLY A 178 4.05 4.20 16.65
CA GLY A 178 5.14 3.55 17.37
C GLY A 178 6.53 3.66 16.72
N THR A 179 6.70 4.47 15.68
CA THR A 179 8.00 4.76 15.04
C THR A 179 8.28 6.26 15.00
N GLN A 180 9.49 6.63 14.61
CA GLN A 180 9.86 8.03 14.37
C GLN A 180 9.46 8.53 12.95
N LEU A 181 8.82 7.72 12.14
CA LEU A 181 8.46 8.10 10.77
C LEU A 181 7.66 9.42 10.70
N PRO A 182 6.59 9.65 11.50
CA PRO A 182 5.84 10.91 11.43
C PRO A 182 6.71 12.13 11.69
N LEU A 183 7.65 12.03 12.64
CA LEU A 183 8.58 13.12 12.96
C LEU A 183 9.53 13.39 11.78
N GLU A 184 10.06 12.34 11.18
CA GLU A 184 10.95 12.43 10.01
C GLU A 184 10.25 13.11 8.82
N LEU A 185 9.03 12.66 8.50
CA LEU A 185 8.24 13.23 7.41
C LEU A 185 7.91 14.70 7.65
N ALA A 186 7.52 15.06 8.88
CA ALA A 186 7.19 16.43 9.25
C ALA A 186 8.41 17.36 9.15
N ARG A 187 9.58 16.93 9.68
CA ARG A 187 10.83 17.71 9.64
C ARG A 187 11.31 17.96 8.21
N LYS A 188 11.11 17.02 7.31
CA LYS A 188 11.42 17.15 5.88
C LYS A 188 10.33 17.80 5.06
N LYS A 189 9.23 18.23 5.71
CA LYS A 189 8.07 18.88 5.08
C LYS A 189 7.49 18.05 3.92
N ILE A 190 7.49 16.74 4.08
CA ILE A 190 6.95 15.82 3.07
C ILE A 190 5.47 16.10 2.86
N GLN A 191 5.03 16.01 1.61
CA GLN A 191 3.64 16.15 1.20
C GLN A 191 3.15 14.88 0.51
N THR A 192 3.99 14.25 -0.30
CA THR A 192 3.64 13.07 -1.09
C THR A 192 4.38 11.84 -0.56
N ILE A 193 3.70 10.70 -0.48
CA ILE A 193 4.29 9.43 -0.05
C ILE A 193 4.02 8.36 -1.11
N VAL A 194 5.08 7.76 -1.64
CA VAL A 194 4.99 6.65 -2.59
C VAL A 194 5.24 5.34 -1.86
N LEU A 195 4.28 4.42 -1.96
CA LEU A 195 4.23 3.16 -1.22
C LEU A 195 4.45 1.96 -2.14
N THR A 196 5.35 1.07 -1.72
CA THR A 196 5.54 -0.28 -2.29
C THR A 196 5.64 -1.31 -1.17
N GLY A 197 5.33 -2.56 -1.44
CA GLY A 197 5.57 -3.59 -0.43
C GLY A 197 4.51 -4.68 -0.28
N ILE A 198 4.52 -5.35 0.87
CA ILE A 198 3.66 -6.48 1.21
C ILE A 198 3.07 -6.33 2.61
N HIS A 199 1.86 -6.79 2.88
CA HIS A 199 0.86 -7.22 1.92
C HIS A 199 0.02 -6.01 1.54
N LEU A 200 -0.44 -5.99 0.29
CA LEU A 200 -1.24 -4.87 -0.20
C LEU A 200 -2.54 -4.68 0.59
N ASP A 201 -3.18 -5.80 0.96
CA ASP A 201 -4.44 -5.84 1.72
C ASP A 201 -4.26 -5.63 3.24
N TRP A 202 -3.05 -5.42 3.71
CA TRP A 202 -2.73 -5.26 5.13
C TRP A 202 -1.80 -4.07 5.39
N CYS A 203 -0.47 -4.29 5.35
CA CYS A 203 0.49 -3.24 5.72
C CYS A 203 0.44 -2.05 4.74
N ILE A 204 0.30 -2.29 3.43
CA ILE A 204 0.23 -1.20 2.44
C ILE A 204 -1.06 -0.42 2.60
N GLU A 205 -2.21 -1.08 2.69
CA GLU A 205 -3.48 -0.41 2.93
C GLU A 205 -3.47 0.35 4.27
N GLY A 206 -2.94 -0.26 5.33
CA GLY A 206 -2.81 0.38 6.65
C GLY A 206 -1.98 1.65 6.60
N ASN A 207 -0.82 1.63 5.91
CA ASN A 207 0.02 2.82 5.74
C ASN A 207 -0.62 3.87 4.82
N ALA A 208 -1.32 3.47 3.76
CA ALA A 208 -2.02 4.40 2.87
C ALA A 208 -3.14 5.17 3.61
N ARG A 209 -3.91 4.46 4.44
CA ARG A 209 -4.95 5.07 5.30
C ARG A 209 -4.33 6.03 6.30
N ALA A 210 -3.32 5.59 7.05
CA ALA A 210 -2.67 6.41 8.08
C ALA A 210 -1.97 7.65 7.47
N ALA A 211 -1.34 7.50 6.29
CA ALA A 211 -0.75 8.62 5.58
C ALA A 211 -1.81 9.67 5.21
N ARG A 212 -2.95 9.23 4.66
CA ARG A 212 -4.06 10.12 4.30
C ARG A 212 -4.65 10.81 5.52
N ASP A 213 -4.90 10.07 6.60
CA ASP A 213 -5.47 10.62 7.84
C ASP A 213 -4.52 11.65 8.47
N ALA A 214 -3.20 11.49 8.30
CA ALA A 214 -2.18 12.43 8.72
C ALA A 214 -1.98 13.62 7.76
N GLY A 215 -2.76 13.71 6.68
CA GLY A 215 -2.76 14.83 5.73
C GLY A 215 -1.73 14.73 4.59
N TYR A 216 -1.10 13.57 4.41
CA TYR A 216 -0.22 13.31 3.26
C TYR A 216 -1.01 12.89 2.02
N LEU A 217 -0.35 12.90 0.88
CA LEU A 217 -0.87 12.45 -0.41
C LEU A 217 -0.24 11.09 -0.77
N PRO A 218 -0.81 9.97 -0.30
CA PRO A 218 -0.29 8.65 -0.61
C PRO A 218 -0.56 8.27 -2.07
N ILE A 219 0.41 7.62 -2.70
CA ILE A 219 0.30 6.97 -4.01
C ILE A 219 0.83 5.54 -3.86
N VAL A 220 0.03 4.54 -4.23
CA VAL A 220 0.40 3.14 -4.15
C VAL A 220 0.83 2.64 -5.53
N ILE A 221 1.98 1.98 -5.58
CA ILE A 221 2.47 1.35 -6.81
C ILE A 221 2.01 -0.12 -6.82
N GLY A 222 0.91 -0.37 -7.51
CA GLY A 222 0.19 -1.64 -7.41
C GLY A 222 0.99 -2.86 -7.88
N ASP A 223 1.78 -2.75 -8.94
CA ASP A 223 2.66 -3.82 -9.44
C ASP A 223 3.95 -3.99 -8.62
N ALA A 224 4.28 -3.01 -7.77
CA ALA A 224 5.34 -3.13 -6.76
C ALA A 224 4.81 -3.64 -5.40
N CYS A 225 3.57 -4.13 -5.36
CA CYS A 225 2.94 -4.72 -4.19
C CYS A 225 2.48 -6.15 -4.48
N ALA A 226 2.23 -6.93 -3.43
CA ALA A 226 1.68 -8.28 -3.54
C ALA A 226 0.79 -8.64 -2.34
N CYS A 227 -0.07 -9.64 -2.53
CA CYS A 227 -0.80 -10.35 -1.49
C CYS A 227 -0.49 -11.85 -1.55
N GLN A 228 -0.94 -12.60 -0.56
CA GLN A 228 -0.82 -14.06 -0.58
C GLN A 228 -1.70 -14.70 -1.67
N LYS A 229 -2.83 -14.07 -2.00
CA LYS A 229 -3.80 -14.59 -2.98
C LYS A 229 -4.17 -13.53 -4.01
N PRO A 230 -4.34 -13.93 -5.29
CA PRO A 230 -4.71 -13.00 -6.37
C PRO A 230 -6.02 -12.25 -6.11
N GLU A 231 -7.03 -12.94 -5.59
CA GLU A 231 -8.34 -12.35 -5.31
C GLU A 231 -8.29 -11.30 -4.19
N GLN A 232 -7.44 -11.50 -3.18
CA GLN A 232 -7.20 -10.52 -2.13
C GLN A 232 -6.49 -9.29 -2.67
N GLU A 233 -5.53 -9.49 -3.57
CA GLU A 233 -4.77 -8.41 -4.21
C GLU A 233 -5.70 -7.53 -5.07
N ALA A 234 -6.56 -8.12 -5.91
CA ALA A 234 -7.51 -7.38 -6.73
C ALA A 234 -8.47 -6.55 -5.87
N ALA A 235 -9.06 -7.17 -4.84
CA ALA A 235 -9.98 -6.49 -3.92
C ALA A 235 -9.30 -5.35 -3.14
N ALA A 236 -8.04 -5.54 -2.73
CA ALA A 236 -7.27 -4.50 -2.03
C ALA A 236 -6.93 -3.33 -2.96
N MET A 237 -6.48 -3.61 -4.20
CA MET A 237 -6.21 -2.55 -5.18
C MET A 237 -7.45 -1.71 -5.46
N GLU A 238 -8.60 -2.35 -5.67
CA GLU A 238 -9.86 -1.66 -5.90
C GLU A 238 -10.25 -0.80 -4.70
N ARG A 239 -10.18 -1.35 -3.48
CA ARG A 239 -10.53 -0.64 -2.26
C ARG A 239 -9.61 0.54 -2.00
N ILE A 240 -8.29 0.37 -2.14
CA ILE A 240 -7.32 1.45 -1.97
C ILE A 240 -7.57 2.54 -3.01
N ASN A 241 -7.71 2.16 -4.28
CA ASN A 241 -7.93 3.10 -5.38
C ASN A 241 -9.25 3.87 -5.26
N ASN A 242 -10.29 3.23 -4.72
CA ASN A 242 -11.60 3.89 -4.56
C ASN A 242 -11.67 4.81 -3.32
N PHE A 243 -10.88 4.57 -2.27
CA PHE A 243 -11.14 5.27 -1.00
C PHE A 243 -9.94 5.96 -0.38
N PHE A 244 -8.69 5.51 -0.64
CA PHE A 244 -7.56 5.97 0.15
C PHE A 244 -6.46 6.65 -0.65
N ALA A 245 -6.10 6.09 -1.81
CA ALA A 245 -4.95 6.55 -2.58
C ALA A 245 -5.06 6.15 -4.06
N PRO A 246 -4.61 6.96 -5.00
CA PRO A 246 -4.38 6.51 -6.36
C PRO A 246 -3.49 5.25 -6.40
N VAL A 247 -3.91 4.23 -7.16
CA VAL A 247 -3.11 3.04 -7.45
C VAL A 247 -2.64 3.12 -8.90
N ILE A 248 -1.33 3.18 -9.10
CA ILE A 248 -0.72 3.28 -10.44
C ILE A 248 0.36 2.21 -10.62
N SER A 249 0.78 1.98 -11.86
CA SER A 249 1.91 1.09 -12.15
C SER A 249 3.26 1.78 -11.96
N ALA A 250 4.34 0.99 -11.79
CA ALA A 250 5.71 1.48 -11.78
C ALA A 250 6.07 2.23 -13.08
N ASP A 251 5.56 1.77 -14.23
CA ASP A 251 5.75 2.47 -15.52
C ASP A 251 5.09 3.83 -15.52
N ARG A 252 3.86 3.91 -15.06
CA ARG A 252 3.14 5.18 -14.95
C ARG A 252 3.81 6.14 -13.98
N PHE A 253 4.33 5.66 -12.86
CA PHE A 253 5.11 6.46 -11.93
C PHE A 253 6.35 7.08 -12.61
N VAL A 254 7.13 6.28 -13.32
CA VAL A 254 8.31 6.75 -14.05
C VAL A 254 7.95 7.78 -15.13
N GLU A 255 6.88 7.52 -15.89
CA GLU A 255 6.37 8.47 -16.89
C GLU A 255 5.99 9.83 -16.26
N LEU A 256 5.27 9.80 -15.13
CA LEU A 256 4.83 11.03 -14.44
C LEU A 256 6.01 11.86 -13.92
N LEU A 257 7.05 11.21 -13.39
CA LEU A 257 8.27 11.89 -12.95
C LEU A 257 8.99 12.55 -14.13
N SER A 258 9.02 11.91 -15.31
CA SER A 258 9.74 12.43 -16.49
C SER A 258 9.08 13.66 -17.12
N LYS A 259 7.80 13.92 -16.86
CA LYS A 259 7.06 15.05 -17.40
C LYS A 259 7.44 16.40 -16.79
N ARG A 260 8.17 16.40 -15.68
CA ARG A 260 8.53 17.61 -14.91
C ARG A 260 10.03 17.70 -14.57
N SER A 261 10.83 16.86 -15.21
CA SER A 261 12.30 16.88 -15.09
C SER A 261 12.93 17.93 -16.01
#